data_315f4ff3e932358f3da06e1380b53568
#
_entry.id   315f4ff3e932358f3da06e1380b53568
#
_cell.length_a   1.000
_cell.length_b   1.000
_cell.length_c   1.000
_cell.angle_alpha   90.00
_cell.angle_beta   90.00
_cell.angle_gamma   90.00
#
_symmetry.space_group_name_H-M   'P 1'
#
loop_
_entity.id
_entity.type
_entity.pdbx_description
1 polymer ?
#
loop_
_entity_poly.entity_id
_entity_poly.type
_entity_poly.pdbx_seq_one_letter_code
_entity_poly.pdbx_strand_id
1 'polypeptide(L)'
;MKKSRKTKQKERILSEIAKSVSFFTADQLFETVKKQDPNIGIATVYRLLKDLRNKKELHSYICNRKMIYSKEKNNHCHFICQQCKKITHFTIDKIDFLENKISGDICHFQIDVYGICKECSTKH
;
A
#
# COMPACT_ATOMS: atom_id res chain seq x y z
N MET A 1 1.59 -29.36 20.60
CA MET A 1 0.55 -28.39 20.98
C MET A 1 -0.27 -27.98 19.76
N LYS A 2 -1.57 -28.01 19.90
CA LYS A 2 -2.46 -27.53 18.84
C LYS A 2 -2.45 -26.00 18.82
N LYS A 3 -2.24 -25.42 17.64
CA LYS A 3 -2.32 -23.99 17.47
C LYS A 3 -3.76 -23.51 17.63
N SER A 4 -3.96 -22.35 18.24
CA SER A 4 -5.28 -21.77 18.35
C SER A 4 -5.81 -21.38 16.96
N ARG A 5 -7.12 -21.21 16.86
CA ARG A 5 -7.76 -20.76 15.62
C ARG A 5 -7.21 -19.41 15.17
N LYS A 6 -7.01 -18.48 16.12
CA LYS A 6 -6.45 -17.15 15.82
C LYS A 6 -5.04 -17.25 15.25
N THR A 7 -4.22 -18.16 15.82
CA THR A 7 -2.85 -18.35 15.34
C THR A 7 -2.84 -18.90 13.92
N LYS A 8 -3.70 -19.86 13.61
CA LYS A 8 -3.81 -20.43 12.26
C LYS A 8 -4.26 -19.38 11.25
N GLN A 9 -5.23 -18.53 11.61
CA GLN A 9 -5.71 -17.46 10.76
C GLN A 9 -4.60 -16.44 10.50
N LYS A 10 -3.87 -16.04 11.54
CA LYS A 10 -2.76 -15.12 11.44
C LYS A 10 -1.68 -15.67 10.51
N GLU A 11 -1.30 -16.92 10.67
CA GLU A 11 -0.29 -17.55 9.81
C GLU A 11 -0.72 -17.57 8.35
N ARG A 12 -2.00 -17.82 8.09
CA ARG A 12 -2.54 -17.86 6.74
C ARG A 12 -2.47 -16.49 6.08
N ILE A 13 -2.85 -15.45 6.82
CA ILE A 13 -2.77 -14.07 6.33
C ILE A 13 -1.32 -13.69 6.05
N LEU A 14 -0.41 -13.98 6.98
CA LEU A 14 1.02 -13.69 6.82
C LEU A 14 1.61 -14.41 5.61
N SER A 15 1.19 -15.65 5.36
CA SER A 15 1.63 -16.42 4.21
C SER A 15 1.22 -15.73 2.90
N GLU A 16 0.01 -15.21 2.83
CA GLU A 16 -0.46 -14.50 1.63
C GLU A 16 0.26 -13.17 1.43
N ILE A 17 0.54 -12.44 2.52
CA ILE A 17 1.33 -11.21 2.44
C ILE A 17 2.72 -11.51 1.90
N ALA A 18 3.35 -12.59 2.38
CA ALA A 18 4.69 -12.99 1.95
C ALA A 18 4.76 -13.29 0.45
N LYS A 19 3.66 -13.75 -0.13
CA LYS A 19 3.58 -14.06 -1.57
C LYS A 19 3.38 -12.81 -2.43
N SER A 20 2.98 -11.69 -1.83
CA SER A 20 2.71 -10.47 -2.60
C SER A 20 4.02 -9.92 -3.17
N VAL A 21 3.97 -9.49 -4.43
CA VAL A 21 5.14 -8.93 -5.12
C VAL A 21 4.98 -7.44 -5.40
N SER A 22 3.84 -6.88 -5.07
CA SER A 22 3.53 -5.48 -5.34
C SER A 22 2.58 -4.96 -4.26
N PHE A 23 2.00 -3.80 -4.50
CA PHE A 23 1.01 -3.24 -3.60
C PHE A 23 -0.27 -4.07 -3.58
N PHE A 24 -0.93 -4.13 -2.43
CA PHE A 24 -2.20 -4.82 -2.29
C PHE A 24 -3.12 -4.03 -1.36
N THR A 25 -4.43 -4.25 -1.48
CA THR A 25 -5.42 -3.65 -0.58
C THR A 25 -5.85 -4.69 0.46
N ALA A 26 -6.44 -4.21 1.56
CA ALA A 26 -6.99 -5.11 2.57
C ALA A 26 -8.09 -6.00 1.98
N ASP A 27 -8.91 -5.44 1.09
CA ASP A 27 -9.98 -6.20 0.44
C ASP A 27 -9.44 -7.33 -0.43
N GLN A 28 -8.40 -7.06 -1.21
CA GLN A 28 -7.75 -8.09 -2.04
C GLN A 28 -7.20 -9.23 -1.18
N LEU A 29 -6.52 -8.85 -0.10
CA LEU A 29 -5.97 -9.82 0.84
C LEU A 29 -7.07 -10.65 1.48
N PHE A 30 -8.14 -10.00 1.92
CA PHE A 30 -9.29 -10.66 2.55
C PHE A 30 -9.92 -11.67 1.59
N GLU A 31 -10.16 -11.27 0.33
CA GLU A 31 -10.76 -12.17 -0.66
C GLU A 31 -9.91 -13.43 -0.86
N THR A 32 -8.60 -13.29 -0.87
CA THR A 32 -7.68 -14.40 -1.05
C THR A 32 -7.71 -15.35 0.15
N VAL A 33 -7.60 -14.81 1.37
CA VAL A 33 -7.54 -15.67 2.57
C VAL A 33 -8.90 -16.31 2.88
N LYS A 34 -10.00 -15.63 2.52
CA LYS A 34 -11.35 -16.15 2.73
C LYS A 34 -11.60 -17.41 1.92
N LYS A 35 -10.98 -17.54 0.76
CA LYS A 35 -11.10 -18.75 -0.06
C LYS A 35 -10.50 -19.96 0.64
N GLN A 36 -9.46 -19.74 1.45
CA GLN A 36 -8.78 -20.80 2.19
C GLN A 36 -9.43 -21.07 3.53
N ASP A 37 -9.99 -20.05 4.17
CA ASP A 37 -10.65 -20.14 5.46
C ASP A 37 -11.87 -19.22 5.48
N PRO A 38 -13.06 -19.74 5.15
CA PRO A 38 -14.28 -18.93 5.09
C PRO A 38 -14.67 -18.27 6.41
N ASN A 39 -14.09 -18.71 7.54
CA ASN A 39 -14.39 -18.18 8.86
C ASN A 39 -13.55 -16.95 9.23
N ILE A 40 -12.58 -16.57 8.41
CA ILE A 40 -11.79 -15.37 8.63
C ILE A 40 -12.67 -14.14 8.36
N GLY A 41 -12.72 -13.21 9.34
CA GLY A 41 -13.43 -11.95 9.17
C GLY A 41 -12.49 -10.85 8.70
N ILE A 42 -13.06 -9.83 8.05
CA ILE A 42 -12.28 -8.70 7.56
C ILE A 42 -11.62 -7.91 8.70
N ALA A 43 -12.27 -7.86 9.87
CA ALA A 43 -11.71 -7.18 11.02
C ALA A 43 -10.39 -7.80 11.47
N THR A 44 -10.28 -9.13 11.36
CA THR A 44 -9.04 -9.84 11.68
C THR A 44 -7.91 -9.42 10.74
N VAL A 45 -8.22 -9.28 9.45
CA VAL A 45 -7.25 -8.81 8.45
C VAL A 45 -6.79 -7.41 8.77
N TYR A 46 -7.70 -6.48 9.05
CA TYR A 46 -7.36 -5.09 9.36
C TYR A 46 -6.52 -4.97 10.63
N ARG A 47 -6.84 -5.73 11.68
CA ARG A 47 -6.05 -5.71 12.92
C ARG A 47 -4.62 -6.16 12.69
N LEU A 48 -4.44 -7.21 11.90
CA LEU A 48 -3.10 -7.71 11.60
C LEU A 48 -2.32 -6.72 10.74
N LEU A 49 -2.96 -6.11 9.74
CA LEU A 49 -2.31 -5.10 8.90
C LEU A 49 -1.86 -3.92 9.75
N LYS A 50 -2.68 -3.48 10.70
CA LYS A 50 -2.33 -2.39 11.60
C LYS A 50 -1.13 -2.76 12.48
N ASP A 51 -1.12 -3.97 13.04
CA ASP A 51 -0.01 -4.45 13.86
C ASP A 51 1.29 -4.49 13.07
N LEU A 52 1.26 -5.02 11.85
CA LEU A 52 2.44 -5.11 11.00
C LEU A 52 2.96 -3.71 10.62
N ARG A 53 2.04 -2.78 10.35
CA ARG A 53 2.41 -1.41 10.06
C ARG A 53 3.07 -0.74 11.26
N ASN A 54 2.53 -0.96 12.46
CA ASN A 54 3.08 -0.40 13.68
C ASN A 54 4.48 -0.97 13.98
N LYS A 55 4.72 -2.22 13.61
CA LYS A 55 6.03 -2.87 13.76
C LYS A 55 6.98 -2.55 12.61
N LYS A 56 6.53 -1.77 11.63
CA LYS A 56 7.30 -1.38 10.44
C LYS A 56 7.68 -2.56 9.55
N GLU A 57 6.96 -3.65 9.67
CA GLU A 57 7.10 -4.81 8.80
C GLU A 57 6.27 -4.67 7.52
N LEU A 58 5.37 -3.69 7.52
CA LEU A 58 4.50 -3.41 6.40
C LEU A 58 4.37 -1.89 6.27
N HIS A 59 4.29 -1.39 5.06
CA HIS A 59 4.19 0.04 4.77
C HIS A 59 2.87 0.32 4.07
N SER A 60 2.26 1.47 4.37
CA SER A 60 0.97 1.84 3.79
C SER A 60 1.07 3.15 3.02
N TYR A 61 0.24 3.25 1.99
CA TYR A 61 0.17 4.40 1.08
C TYR A 61 -1.30 4.63 0.74
N ILE A 62 -1.61 5.83 0.24
CA ILE A 62 -2.97 6.13 -0.23
C ILE A 62 -2.95 6.20 -1.75
N CYS A 63 -3.77 5.40 -2.41
CA CYS A 63 -3.90 5.40 -3.86
C CYS A 63 -5.38 5.43 -4.22
N ASN A 64 -5.80 6.48 -4.93
CA ASN A 64 -7.18 6.64 -5.36
C ASN A 64 -8.18 6.48 -4.19
N ARG A 65 -7.89 7.19 -3.08
CA ARG A 65 -8.70 7.18 -1.84
C ARG A 65 -8.73 5.85 -1.11
N LYS A 66 -7.91 4.89 -1.53
CA LYS A 66 -7.81 3.59 -0.87
C LYS A 66 -6.43 3.43 -0.26
N MET A 67 -6.39 2.77 0.90
CA MET A 67 -5.12 2.43 1.50
C MET A 67 -4.58 1.18 0.85
N ILE A 68 -3.33 1.25 0.39
CA ILE A 68 -2.61 0.12 -0.17
C ILE A 68 -1.42 -0.19 0.71
N TYR A 69 -0.96 -1.43 0.68
CA TYR A 69 0.11 -1.92 1.53
C TYR A 69 1.21 -2.55 0.70
N SER A 70 2.43 -2.46 1.22
CA SER A 70 3.58 -3.14 0.62
C SER A 70 4.50 -3.63 1.73
N LYS A 71 5.07 -4.83 1.57
CA LYS A 71 6.10 -5.33 2.48
C LYS A 71 7.46 -4.69 2.20
N GLU A 72 7.61 -4.05 1.05
CA GLU A 72 8.83 -3.35 0.66
C GLU A 72 8.70 -1.86 0.94
N LYS A 73 9.84 -1.19 1.18
CA LYS A 73 9.88 0.27 1.32
C LYS A 73 9.90 0.91 -0.07
N ASN A 74 8.75 0.92 -0.71
CA ASN A 74 8.62 1.48 -2.04
C ASN A 74 8.15 2.92 -2.00
N ASN A 75 8.50 3.68 -3.02
CA ASN A 75 8.00 5.04 -3.20
C ASN A 75 6.77 4.96 -4.09
N HIS A 76 5.74 5.69 -3.72
CA HIS A 76 4.48 5.70 -4.47
C HIS A 76 4.21 7.12 -4.93
N CYS A 77 4.31 7.35 -6.24
CA CYS A 77 4.20 8.69 -6.80
C CYS A 77 3.08 8.75 -7.84
N HIS A 78 2.24 9.78 -7.72
CA HIS A 78 1.13 10.01 -8.63
C HIS A 78 1.21 11.38 -9.25
N PHE A 79 0.83 11.46 -10.52
CA PHE A 79 0.44 12.71 -11.16
C PHE A 79 -1.07 12.64 -11.38
N ILE A 80 -1.80 13.60 -10.84
CA ILE A 80 -3.26 13.63 -10.91
C ILE A 80 -3.67 14.85 -11.73
N CYS A 81 -4.36 14.60 -12.85
CA CYS A 81 -4.89 15.69 -13.67
C CYS A 81 -6.12 16.30 -12.98
N GLN A 82 -6.08 17.58 -12.72
CA GLN A 82 -7.17 18.29 -12.06
C GLN A 82 -8.41 18.42 -12.93
N GLN A 83 -8.25 18.30 -14.23
CA GLN A 83 -9.35 18.43 -15.19
C GLN A 83 -10.04 17.07 -15.47
N CYS A 84 -9.32 16.08 -15.99
CA CYS A 84 -9.91 14.79 -16.34
C CYS A 84 -9.80 13.76 -15.22
N LYS A 85 -9.09 14.05 -14.13
CA LYS A 85 -8.91 13.19 -12.97
C LYS A 85 -8.09 11.92 -13.22
N LYS A 86 -7.45 11.82 -14.38
CA LYS A 86 -6.59 10.68 -14.69
C LYS A 86 -5.41 10.65 -13.73
N ILE A 87 -5.11 9.46 -13.22
CA ILE A 87 -3.97 9.25 -12.31
C ILE A 87 -2.89 8.49 -13.07
N THR A 88 -1.69 9.07 -13.11
CA THR A 88 -0.54 8.42 -13.72
C THR A 88 0.50 8.15 -12.64
N HIS A 89 1.03 6.94 -12.61
CA HIS A 89 2.07 6.57 -11.66
C HIS A 89 3.44 6.84 -12.29
N PHE A 90 4.37 7.30 -11.47
CA PHE A 90 5.75 7.49 -11.90
C PHE A 90 6.70 7.12 -10.78
N THR A 91 7.98 6.96 -11.09
CA THR A 91 9.00 6.58 -10.13
C THR A 91 10.04 7.70 -10.01
N ILE A 92 10.63 7.80 -8.82
CA ILE A 92 11.73 8.72 -8.55
C ILE A 92 12.94 7.86 -8.15
N ASP A 93 14.00 7.94 -8.95
CA ASP A 93 15.18 7.12 -8.72
C ASP A 93 16.15 7.75 -7.71
N LYS A 94 16.24 9.09 -7.70
CA LYS A 94 17.13 9.81 -6.79
C LYS A 94 16.33 10.69 -5.85
N ILE A 95 16.55 10.50 -4.56
CA ILE A 95 15.82 11.23 -3.52
C ILE A 95 16.68 12.23 -2.74
N ASP A 96 17.84 12.60 -3.31
CA ASP A 96 18.75 13.55 -2.66
C ASP A 96 18.06 14.85 -2.29
N PHE A 97 17.14 15.29 -3.15
CA PHE A 97 16.40 16.54 -2.92
C PHE A 97 15.52 16.46 -1.66
N LEU A 98 15.05 15.27 -1.31
CA LEU A 98 14.26 15.07 -0.09
C LEU A 98 15.16 14.93 1.13
N GLU A 99 16.24 14.16 1.00
CA GLU A 99 17.17 13.92 2.11
C GLU A 99 17.78 15.22 2.61
N ASN A 100 18.06 16.15 1.70
CA ASN A 100 18.62 17.46 2.05
C ASN A 100 17.63 18.35 2.79
N LYS A 101 16.35 18.08 2.72
CA LYS A 101 15.30 18.90 3.35
C LYS A 101 14.81 18.30 4.65
N ILE A 102 15.11 17.04 4.91
CA ILE A 102 14.57 16.32 6.07
C ILE A 102 15.70 15.97 7.03
N SER A 103 15.48 16.31 8.31
CA SER A 103 16.40 15.96 9.36
C SER A 103 15.95 14.63 9.99
N GLY A 104 16.41 13.54 9.43
CA GLY A 104 16.04 12.21 9.90
C GLY A 104 16.21 11.16 8.81
N ASP A 105 15.82 9.95 9.12
CA ASP A 105 15.89 8.82 8.19
C ASP A 105 14.53 8.64 7.50
N ILE A 106 14.55 8.55 6.18
CA ILE A 106 13.32 8.33 5.40
C ILE A 106 13.04 6.84 5.31
N CYS A 107 11.87 6.43 5.82
CA CYS A 107 11.41 5.05 5.69
C CYS A 107 10.86 4.81 4.28
N HIS A 108 9.87 5.59 3.91
CA HIS A 108 9.24 5.54 2.59
C HIS A 108 8.51 6.87 2.37
N PHE A 109 8.06 7.13 1.14
CA PHE A 109 7.31 8.35 0.88
C PHE A 109 6.27 8.13 -0.21
N GLN A 110 5.33 9.04 -0.21
CA GLN A 110 4.30 9.13 -1.24
C GLN A 110 4.27 10.58 -1.71
N ILE A 111 4.28 10.78 -3.02
CA ILE A 111 4.23 12.12 -3.62
C ILE A 111 3.04 12.19 -4.57
N ASP A 112 2.19 13.18 -4.35
CA ASP A 112 1.08 13.48 -5.23
C ASP A 112 1.35 14.82 -5.89
N VAL A 113 1.38 14.82 -7.22
CA VAL A 113 1.58 16.03 -8.02
C VAL A 113 0.28 16.32 -8.76
N TYR A 114 -0.20 17.55 -8.63
CA TYR A 114 -1.47 17.98 -9.23
C TYR A 114 -1.18 18.95 -10.36
N GLY A 115 -1.85 18.78 -11.47
CA GLY A 115 -1.67 19.66 -12.61
C GLY A 115 -2.65 19.32 -13.72
N ILE A 116 -2.30 19.66 -14.95
CA ILE A 116 -3.12 19.39 -16.13
C ILE A 116 -2.33 18.47 -17.05
N CYS A 117 -2.89 17.33 -17.44
CA CYS A 117 -2.21 16.39 -18.33
C CYS A 117 -2.08 16.98 -19.75
N LYS A 118 -1.20 16.38 -20.54
CA LYS A 118 -0.94 16.86 -21.91
C LYS A 118 -2.20 16.89 -22.75
N GLU A 119 -3.03 15.85 -22.67
CA GLU A 119 -4.26 15.79 -23.43
C GLU A 119 -5.21 16.93 -23.10
N CYS A 120 -5.33 17.26 -21.81
CA CYS A 120 -6.20 18.35 -21.38
C CYS A 120 -5.60 19.72 -21.72
N SER A 121 -4.27 19.86 -21.61
CA SER A 121 -3.62 21.13 -21.89
C SER A 121 -3.61 21.48 -23.38
N THR A 122 -3.66 20.48 -24.26
CA THR A 122 -3.69 20.70 -25.73
C THR A 122 -5.08 20.97 -26.28
N LYS A 123 -6.12 20.82 -25.48
CA LYS A 123 -7.51 21.02 -25.89
C LYS A 123 -7.99 22.47 -25.75
N HIS A 124 -7.10 23.37 -25.46
CA HIS A 124 -7.45 24.79 -25.34
C HIS A 124 -7.25 25.56 -26.64
#